data_fc2019afb316104f588ae7511d2bd76d
#
_entry.id   fc2019afb316104f588ae7511d2bd76d
#
_cell.length_a   1.000
_cell.length_b   1.000
_cell.length_c   1.000
_cell.angle_alpha   90.00
_cell.angle_beta   90.00
_cell.angle_gamma   90.00
#
_symmetry.space_group_name_H-M   'P 1'
#
loop_
_entity.id
_entity.type
_entity.pdbx_description
1 polymer ?
#
loop_
_entity_poly.entity_id
_entity_poly.type
_entity_poly.pdbx_seq_one_letter_code
_entity_poly.pdbx_strand_id
1 'polypeptide(L)'
;PSLWLGSSVFDGARALRGKLPDLRPHLERVISSSEKLGLRCPLSVDEMEALVREGVAKFPADAELYIRPLVFGTEGFLIPVAESSQFALTLFDAPLPPFAGFSACLSTMLRPQPTMAPTDAKASALYANSTRAMREAKARGFDQAIMLDADGNVAEFASSNLFIVAEDGAVVTPKLNGTFLAGITRARVIALLASEGVHVEERTVAPEELRTAREIFSTGNYGKVTPCTRYEDRTLEAGPVGRRARELYLAFTEAS
;
A
#
# COMPACT_ATOMS: atom_id res chain seq x y z
N PRO A 1 12.65 16.55 -15.36
CA PRO A 1 13.29 15.72 -14.31
C PRO A 1 12.48 14.48 -13.96
N SER A 2 11.14 14.58 -13.89
CA SER A 2 10.30 13.45 -13.44
C SER A 2 10.41 12.19 -14.30
N LEU A 3 10.53 12.31 -15.61
CA LEU A 3 10.61 11.17 -16.52
C LEU A 3 11.95 10.42 -16.45
N TRP A 4 13.05 11.11 -16.24
CA TRP A 4 14.38 10.51 -16.32
C TRP A 4 15.12 10.45 -14.99
N LEU A 5 14.72 11.25 -13.99
CA LEU A 5 15.27 11.21 -12.62
C LEU A 5 14.31 10.63 -11.58
N GLY A 6 13.06 10.32 -11.96
CA GLY A 6 12.08 9.79 -11.04
C GLY A 6 11.61 10.78 -9.96
N SER A 7 11.75 12.12 -10.22
CA SER A 7 11.35 13.17 -9.28
C SER A 7 9.82 13.30 -9.24
N SER A 8 9.16 12.27 -8.75
CA SER A 8 7.71 12.23 -8.60
C SER A 8 7.29 11.35 -7.42
N VAL A 9 6.19 11.75 -6.81
CA VAL A 9 5.49 10.99 -5.76
C VAL A 9 4.03 10.86 -6.13
N PHE A 10 3.40 9.81 -5.63
CA PHE A 10 1.96 9.62 -5.83
C PHE A 10 1.34 8.99 -4.58
N ASP A 11 0.03 9.02 -4.53
CA ASP A 11 -0.69 8.21 -3.57
C ASP A 11 -1.85 7.47 -4.26
N GLY A 12 -2.55 6.67 -3.52
CA GLY A 12 -3.71 5.95 -4.00
C GLY A 12 -4.80 5.95 -2.96
N ALA A 13 -5.95 6.54 -3.27
CA ALA A 13 -7.18 6.43 -2.51
C ALA A 13 -8.24 5.69 -3.33
N ARG A 14 -9.41 5.48 -2.77
CA ARG A 14 -10.56 4.89 -3.45
C ARG A 14 -11.82 5.69 -3.24
N ALA A 15 -12.68 5.70 -4.26
CA ALA A 15 -14.09 5.91 -4.08
C ALA A 15 -14.81 4.57 -4.25
N LEU A 16 -15.68 4.23 -3.33
CA LEU A 16 -16.50 3.02 -3.34
C LEU A 16 -17.95 3.44 -3.20
N ARG A 17 -18.70 3.45 -4.32
CA ARG A 17 -20.10 3.88 -4.36
C ARG A 17 -20.29 5.27 -3.73
N GLY A 18 -19.47 6.22 -4.15
CA GLY A 18 -19.48 7.61 -3.66
C GLY A 18 -18.81 7.84 -2.29
N LYS A 19 -18.48 6.78 -1.54
CA LYS A 19 -17.76 6.86 -0.25
C LYS A 19 -16.25 6.98 -0.48
N LEU A 20 -15.58 7.77 0.35
CA LEU A 20 -14.16 8.13 0.20
C LEU A 20 -13.35 7.72 1.46
N PRO A 21 -13.27 6.41 1.78
CA PRO A 21 -12.61 5.95 2.99
C PRO A 21 -11.13 6.40 3.02
N ASP A 22 -10.73 6.98 4.14
CA ASP A 22 -9.35 7.43 4.40
C ASP A 22 -8.79 8.41 3.34
N LEU A 23 -9.64 9.16 2.61
CA LEU A 23 -9.16 10.08 1.57
C LEU A 23 -8.16 11.08 2.11
N ARG A 24 -8.50 11.79 3.18
CA ARG A 24 -7.67 12.87 3.74
C ARG A 24 -6.26 12.40 4.14
N PRO A 25 -6.06 11.30 4.88
CA PRO A 25 -4.72 10.73 5.13
C PRO A 25 -3.91 10.43 3.86
N HIS A 26 -4.54 10.00 2.77
CA HIS A 26 -3.84 9.79 1.49
C HIS A 26 -3.38 11.12 0.86
N LEU A 27 -4.19 12.18 0.94
CA LEU A 27 -3.82 13.52 0.44
C LEU A 27 -2.72 14.16 1.29
N GLU A 28 -2.79 14.03 2.61
CA GLU A 28 -1.74 14.47 3.54
C GLU A 28 -0.41 13.76 3.25
N ARG A 29 -0.46 12.46 2.97
CA ARG A 29 0.75 11.69 2.66
C ARG A 29 1.37 12.06 1.31
N VAL A 30 0.60 12.45 0.30
CA VAL A 30 1.20 12.92 -0.96
C VAL A 30 1.97 14.23 -0.76
N ILE A 31 1.49 15.14 0.09
CA ILE A 31 2.22 16.36 0.46
C ILE A 31 3.52 15.99 1.19
N SER A 32 3.43 15.21 2.26
CA SER A 32 4.60 14.76 3.03
C SER A 32 5.63 14.03 2.16
N SER A 33 5.17 13.18 1.24
CA SER A 33 6.06 12.49 0.29
C SER A 33 6.73 13.47 -0.69
N SER A 34 6.02 14.54 -1.10
CA SER A 34 6.58 15.59 -1.97
C SER A 34 7.74 16.30 -1.28
N GLU A 35 7.54 16.74 -0.06
CA GLU A 35 8.55 17.45 0.73
C GLU A 35 9.83 16.61 0.92
N LYS A 36 9.68 15.30 1.19
CA LYS A 36 10.80 14.36 1.34
C LYS A 36 11.63 14.18 0.06
N LEU A 37 11.05 14.43 -1.10
CA LEU A 37 11.75 14.41 -2.39
C LEU A 37 12.19 15.80 -2.86
N GLY A 38 12.08 16.85 -2.02
CA GLY A 38 12.39 18.22 -2.42
C GLY A 38 11.43 18.79 -3.45
N LEU A 39 10.21 18.25 -3.52
CA LEU A 39 9.09 18.76 -4.31
C LEU A 39 8.16 19.59 -3.43
N ARG A 40 7.36 20.44 -4.05
CA ARG A 40 6.34 21.23 -3.37
C ARG A 40 4.98 20.95 -4.00
N CYS A 41 4.08 20.31 -3.25
CA CYS A 41 2.71 20.15 -3.75
C CYS A 41 2.07 21.54 -3.94
N PRO A 42 1.57 21.88 -5.15
CA PRO A 42 1.01 23.20 -5.40
C PRO A 42 -0.39 23.40 -4.81
N LEU A 43 -1.00 22.34 -4.27
CA LEU A 43 -2.35 22.35 -3.71
C LEU A 43 -2.33 21.96 -2.24
N SER A 44 -3.22 22.57 -1.46
CA SER A 44 -3.55 22.13 -0.10
C SER A 44 -4.38 20.85 -0.10
N VAL A 45 -4.49 20.20 1.06
CA VAL A 45 -5.33 19.01 1.23
C VAL A 45 -6.78 19.32 0.87
N ASP A 46 -7.30 20.47 1.28
CA ASP A 46 -8.71 20.85 1.02
C ASP A 46 -8.98 21.09 -0.46
N GLU A 47 -8.05 21.71 -1.18
CA GLU A 47 -8.16 21.89 -2.64
C GLU A 47 -8.11 20.55 -3.38
N MET A 48 -7.20 19.64 -2.97
CA MET A 48 -7.14 18.30 -3.55
C MET A 48 -8.41 17.49 -3.24
N GLU A 49 -8.95 17.59 -2.03
CA GLU A 49 -10.20 16.93 -1.65
C GLU A 49 -11.38 17.43 -2.50
N ALA A 50 -11.48 18.74 -2.72
CA ALA A 50 -12.51 19.33 -3.58
C ALA A 50 -12.41 18.81 -5.02
N LEU A 51 -11.20 18.74 -5.60
CA LEU A 51 -10.97 18.17 -6.92
C LEU A 51 -11.34 16.69 -7.00
N VAL A 52 -11.03 15.91 -5.96
CA VAL A 52 -11.42 14.49 -5.90
C VAL A 52 -12.93 14.35 -5.90
N ARG A 53 -13.64 15.12 -5.08
CA ARG A 53 -15.11 15.09 -5.00
C ARG A 53 -15.76 15.50 -6.32
N GLU A 54 -15.25 16.56 -6.98
CA GLU A 54 -15.68 16.96 -8.31
C GLU A 54 -15.44 15.85 -9.34
N GLY A 55 -14.27 15.22 -9.30
CA GLY A 55 -13.91 14.12 -10.20
C GLY A 55 -14.83 12.92 -10.00
N VAL A 56 -15.07 12.49 -8.76
CA VAL A 56 -15.97 11.36 -8.43
C VAL A 56 -17.39 11.62 -8.90
N ALA A 57 -17.89 12.85 -8.77
CA ALA A 57 -19.24 13.22 -9.21
C ALA A 57 -19.48 13.10 -10.74
N LYS A 58 -18.41 12.94 -11.53
CA LYS A 58 -18.49 12.70 -12.98
C LYS A 58 -18.69 11.24 -13.36
N PHE A 59 -18.63 10.32 -12.38
CA PHE A 59 -18.85 8.89 -12.57
C PHE A 59 -20.23 8.46 -12.06
N PRO A 60 -20.73 7.29 -12.46
CA PRO A 60 -21.94 6.71 -11.89
C PRO A 60 -21.83 6.58 -10.36
N ALA A 61 -22.96 6.73 -9.67
CA ALA A 61 -23.02 6.72 -8.21
C ALA A 61 -22.56 5.38 -7.58
N ASP A 62 -22.69 4.29 -8.32
CA ASP A 62 -22.26 2.94 -7.93
C ASP A 62 -20.80 2.60 -8.36
N ALA A 63 -20.11 3.53 -9.03
CA ALA A 63 -18.74 3.30 -9.49
C ALA A 63 -17.77 3.04 -8.33
N GLU A 64 -16.86 2.13 -8.58
CA GLU A 64 -15.73 1.84 -7.70
C GLU A 64 -14.44 2.33 -8.37
N LEU A 65 -13.89 3.44 -7.85
CA LEU A 65 -12.82 4.17 -8.51
C LEU A 65 -11.50 4.03 -7.75
N TYR A 66 -10.42 4.02 -8.50
CA TYR A 66 -9.08 4.31 -8.00
C TYR A 66 -8.78 5.80 -8.21
N ILE A 67 -8.31 6.45 -7.15
CA ILE A 67 -7.97 7.88 -7.12
C ILE A 67 -6.46 7.97 -6.96
N ARG A 68 -5.78 8.61 -7.90
CA ARG A 68 -4.33 8.76 -7.90
C ARG A 68 -3.92 10.23 -8.00
N PRO A 69 -3.65 10.90 -6.87
CA PRO A 69 -2.92 12.16 -6.85
C PRO A 69 -1.44 11.88 -7.16
N LEU A 70 -0.83 12.72 -7.98
CA LEU A 70 0.56 12.68 -8.40
C LEU A 70 1.16 14.09 -8.30
N VAL A 71 2.35 14.22 -7.71
CA VAL A 71 3.16 15.44 -7.73
C VAL A 71 4.49 15.13 -8.40
N PHE A 72 4.93 15.99 -9.31
CA PHE A 72 6.14 15.78 -10.10
C PHE A 72 6.86 17.09 -10.43
N GLY A 73 8.19 17.05 -10.43
CA GLY A 73 9.02 18.19 -10.80
C GLY A 73 9.16 18.35 -12.31
N THR A 74 9.13 19.58 -12.81
CA THR A 74 9.29 19.90 -14.24
C THR A 74 10.62 20.54 -14.56
N GLU A 75 11.29 21.18 -13.60
CA GLU A 75 12.58 21.84 -13.75
C GLU A 75 13.62 21.32 -12.75
N GLY A 76 14.89 21.64 -13.02
CA GLY A 76 16.05 21.17 -12.29
C GLY A 76 16.82 20.09 -13.03
N PHE A 77 18.07 19.85 -12.65
CA PHE A 77 18.92 18.82 -13.26
C PHE A 77 18.98 17.55 -12.38
N LEU A 78 19.77 17.54 -11.31
CA LEU A 78 19.77 16.44 -10.32
C LEU A 78 18.84 16.73 -9.15
N ILE A 79 18.73 18.00 -8.78
CA ILE A 79 17.85 18.46 -7.73
C ILE A 79 16.65 19.12 -8.40
N PRO A 80 15.42 18.68 -8.08
CA PRO A 80 14.23 19.34 -8.62
C PRO A 80 14.12 20.78 -8.09
N VAL A 81 13.62 21.68 -8.92
CA VAL A 81 13.20 23.02 -8.48
C VAL A 81 11.81 22.86 -7.84
N ALA A 82 11.71 23.03 -6.52
CA ALA A 82 10.49 22.76 -5.78
C ALA A 82 9.27 23.53 -6.30
N GLU A 83 9.47 24.79 -6.66
CA GLU A 83 8.44 25.69 -7.21
C GLU A 83 7.93 25.29 -8.59
N SER A 84 8.70 24.47 -9.32
CA SER A 84 8.30 23.93 -10.64
C SER A 84 7.39 22.72 -10.53
N SER A 85 7.09 22.26 -9.31
CA SER A 85 6.27 21.07 -9.10
C SER A 85 4.85 21.27 -9.64
N GLN A 86 4.35 20.23 -10.30
CA GLN A 86 3.00 20.17 -10.85
C GLN A 86 2.21 19.08 -10.16
N PHE A 87 0.89 19.23 -10.16
CA PHE A 87 -0.05 18.24 -9.64
C PHE A 87 -0.89 17.66 -10.79
N ALA A 88 -1.12 16.37 -10.74
CA ALA A 88 -2.08 15.68 -11.61
C ALA A 88 -2.96 14.76 -10.77
N LEU A 89 -4.24 14.71 -11.10
CA LEU A 89 -5.21 13.82 -10.48
C LEU A 89 -5.80 12.88 -11.54
N THR A 90 -5.70 11.58 -11.31
CA THR A 90 -6.30 10.56 -12.17
C THR A 90 -7.35 9.78 -11.39
N LEU A 91 -8.54 9.65 -11.97
CA LEU A 91 -9.60 8.77 -11.50
C LEU A 91 -9.94 7.78 -12.61
N PHE A 92 -10.09 6.52 -12.27
CA PHE A 92 -10.46 5.48 -13.24
C PHE A 92 -11.22 4.33 -12.55
N ASP A 93 -12.04 3.62 -13.33
CA ASP A 93 -12.75 2.45 -12.85
C ASP A 93 -11.76 1.37 -12.39
N ALA A 94 -12.00 0.89 -11.18
CA ALA A 94 -11.20 -0.16 -10.58
C ALA A 94 -12.05 -0.92 -9.55
N PRO A 95 -12.92 -1.82 -9.99
CA PRO A 95 -13.74 -2.61 -9.09
C PRO A 95 -12.90 -3.26 -7.99
N LEU A 96 -13.43 -3.27 -6.77
CA LEU A 96 -12.74 -3.89 -5.64
C LEU A 96 -12.63 -5.40 -5.91
N PRO A 97 -11.41 -5.98 -5.94
CA PRO A 97 -11.26 -7.39 -6.25
C PRO A 97 -12.01 -8.27 -5.23
N PRO A 98 -12.55 -9.41 -5.67
CA PRO A 98 -13.21 -10.35 -4.77
C PRO A 98 -12.21 -10.88 -3.72
N PHE A 99 -12.74 -11.42 -2.62
CA PHE A 99 -11.93 -12.05 -1.56
C PHE A 99 -11.49 -13.48 -1.99
N ALA A 100 -11.00 -13.62 -3.21
CA ALA A 100 -10.56 -14.91 -3.78
C ALA A 100 -9.11 -15.25 -3.46
N GLY A 101 -8.29 -14.22 -3.20
CA GLY A 101 -6.90 -14.38 -2.83
C GLY A 101 -5.92 -14.36 -4.00
N PHE A 102 -4.63 -14.51 -3.65
CA PHE A 102 -3.51 -14.55 -4.57
C PHE A 102 -2.43 -15.51 -4.07
N SER A 103 -1.51 -15.88 -4.96
CA SER A 103 -0.32 -16.67 -4.63
C SER A 103 0.90 -15.77 -4.40
N ALA A 104 1.77 -16.13 -3.46
CA ALA A 104 2.99 -15.37 -3.16
C ALA A 104 4.21 -16.26 -2.95
N CYS A 105 5.38 -15.72 -3.25
CA CYS A 105 6.68 -16.31 -2.93
C CYS A 105 7.59 -15.31 -2.25
N LEU A 106 8.62 -15.81 -1.58
CA LEU A 106 9.70 -14.99 -1.05
C LEU A 106 10.59 -14.54 -2.21
N SER A 107 10.82 -13.24 -2.34
CA SER A 107 11.71 -12.68 -3.36
C SER A 107 13.16 -12.67 -2.91
N THR A 108 14.08 -12.75 -3.86
CA THR A 108 15.50 -12.48 -3.63
C THR A 108 15.83 -10.99 -3.59
N MET A 109 14.89 -10.14 -4.04
CA MET A 109 15.03 -8.68 -4.00
C MET A 109 14.66 -8.17 -2.60
N LEU A 110 15.53 -7.36 -2.02
CA LEU A 110 15.32 -6.75 -0.70
C LEU A 110 14.66 -5.37 -0.81
N ARG A 111 13.99 -4.95 0.24
CA ARG A 111 13.60 -3.54 0.42
C ARG A 111 14.85 -2.69 0.67
N PRO A 112 14.95 -1.50 0.09
CA PRO A 112 16.07 -0.61 0.38
C PRO A 112 16.01 -0.12 1.83
N GLN A 113 17.17 0.17 2.40
CA GLN A 113 17.28 0.85 3.69
C GLN A 113 16.99 2.35 3.55
N PRO A 114 16.60 3.05 4.62
CA PRO A 114 16.36 4.51 4.60
C PRO A 114 17.57 5.33 4.13
N THR A 115 18.78 4.81 4.33
CA THR A 115 20.04 5.42 3.86
C THR A 115 20.29 5.21 2.36
N MET A 116 19.55 4.33 1.70
CA MET A 116 19.68 4.00 0.27
C MET A 116 18.62 4.68 -0.59
N ALA A 117 17.45 4.92 -0.02
CA ALA A 117 16.31 5.48 -0.77
C ALA A 117 15.28 6.10 0.19
N PRO A 118 14.42 7.03 -0.27
CA PRO A 118 13.39 7.67 0.56
C PRO A 118 12.19 6.71 0.80
N THR A 119 12.43 5.66 1.58
CA THR A 119 11.48 4.57 1.83
C THR A 119 10.23 4.98 2.61
N ASP A 120 10.30 6.10 3.30
CA ASP A 120 9.21 6.74 4.05
C ASP A 120 8.35 7.68 3.18
N ALA A 121 8.69 7.81 1.88
CA ALA A 121 7.91 8.52 0.87
C ALA A 121 7.33 7.55 -0.16
N LYS A 122 6.14 7.87 -0.69
CA LYS A 122 5.56 7.10 -1.79
C LYS A 122 6.14 7.57 -3.14
N ALA A 123 7.45 7.41 -3.28
CA ALA A 123 8.24 7.84 -4.43
C ALA A 123 8.10 6.88 -5.61
N SER A 124 7.87 7.40 -6.81
CA SER A 124 7.75 6.59 -8.04
C SER A 124 9.01 5.77 -8.32
N ALA A 125 10.19 6.30 -8.04
CA ALA A 125 11.46 5.64 -8.27
C ALA A 125 11.62 4.31 -7.49
N LEU A 126 10.97 4.16 -6.34
CA LEU A 126 11.00 2.93 -5.53
C LEU A 126 10.30 1.75 -6.20
N TYR A 127 9.36 2.03 -7.11
CA TYR A 127 8.61 0.99 -7.81
C TYR A 127 9.44 0.19 -8.82
N ALA A 128 10.58 0.72 -9.26
CA ALA A 128 11.52 -0.04 -10.07
C ALA A 128 11.99 -1.32 -9.35
N ASN A 129 12.30 -1.23 -8.05
CA ASN A 129 12.69 -2.39 -7.26
C ASN A 129 11.51 -3.34 -6.98
N SER A 130 10.34 -2.80 -6.64
CA SER A 130 9.10 -3.59 -6.49
C SER A 130 8.76 -4.35 -7.78
N THR A 131 8.94 -3.71 -8.95
CA THR A 131 8.71 -4.35 -10.26
C THR A 131 9.68 -5.50 -10.50
N ARG A 132 10.94 -5.42 -10.06
CA ARG A 132 11.91 -6.53 -10.15
C ARG A 132 11.43 -7.73 -9.34
N ALA A 133 11.02 -7.52 -8.09
CA ALA A 133 10.46 -8.57 -7.24
C ALA A 133 9.19 -9.20 -7.84
N MET A 134 8.30 -8.39 -8.39
CA MET A 134 7.09 -8.87 -9.06
C MET A 134 7.39 -9.69 -10.33
N ARG A 135 8.39 -9.29 -11.11
CA ARG A 135 8.83 -10.07 -12.30
C ARG A 135 9.42 -11.41 -11.90
N GLU A 136 10.22 -11.45 -10.83
CA GLU A 136 10.74 -12.70 -10.25
C GLU A 136 9.59 -13.62 -9.85
N ALA A 137 8.63 -13.11 -9.07
CA ALA A 137 7.47 -13.88 -8.64
C ALA A 137 6.67 -14.43 -9.84
N LYS A 138 6.39 -13.59 -10.83
CA LYS A 138 5.68 -14.01 -12.05
C LYS A 138 6.43 -15.10 -12.83
N ALA A 139 7.75 -14.99 -12.95
CA ALA A 139 8.57 -16.00 -13.62
C ALA A 139 8.54 -17.35 -12.89
N ARG A 140 8.27 -17.35 -11.58
CA ARG A 140 8.09 -18.54 -10.73
C ARG A 140 6.64 -19.01 -10.63
N GLY A 141 5.68 -18.37 -11.32
CA GLY A 141 4.25 -18.73 -11.31
C GLY A 141 3.47 -18.24 -10.09
N PHE A 142 3.87 -17.10 -9.52
CA PHE A 142 3.20 -16.45 -8.39
C PHE A 142 2.66 -15.06 -8.77
N ASP A 143 1.62 -14.63 -8.08
CA ASP A 143 0.98 -13.34 -8.31
C ASP A 143 1.69 -12.18 -7.59
N GLN A 144 2.32 -12.46 -6.43
CA GLN A 144 2.92 -11.48 -5.55
C GLN A 144 4.28 -11.95 -5.03
N ALA A 145 5.12 -10.98 -4.67
CA ALA A 145 6.40 -11.19 -4.01
C ALA A 145 6.34 -10.67 -2.57
N ILE A 146 6.85 -11.44 -1.60
CA ILE A 146 7.18 -10.96 -0.27
C ILE A 146 8.65 -10.55 -0.27
N MET A 147 8.96 -9.37 0.24
CA MET A 147 10.30 -8.83 0.28
C MET A 147 10.80 -8.77 1.73
N LEU A 148 12.09 -9.05 1.89
CA LEU A 148 12.78 -8.89 3.16
C LEU A 148 13.43 -7.50 3.25
N ASP A 149 13.73 -7.08 4.48
CA ASP A 149 14.66 -5.98 4.74
C ASP A 149 16.13 -6.45 4.64
N ALA A 150 17.06 -5.54 4.84
CA ALA A 150 18.48 -5.87 4.74
C ALA A 150 19.00 -6.75 5.90
N ASP A 151 18.24 -6.84 7.00
CA ASP A 151 18.55 -7.69 8.15
C ASP A 151 17.97 -9.10 7.98
N GLY A 152 17.28 -9.37 6.87
CA GLY A 152 16.70 -10.67 6.55
C GLY A 152 15.31 -10.88 7.15
N ASN A 153 14.68 -9.87 7.73
CA ASN A 153 13.33 -9.98 8.27
C ASN A 153 12.28 -9.68 7.19
N VAL A 154 11.09 -10.22 7.37
CA VAL A 154 9.95 -9.91 6.51
C VAL A 154 9.59 -8.44 6.63
N ALA A 155 9.55 -7.74 5.50
CA ALA A 155 9.17 -6.34 5.41
C ALA A 155 7.70 -6.18 4.98
N GLU A 156 7.42 -6.46 3.72
CA GLU A 156 6.08 -6.33 3.15
C GLU A 156 5.97 -7.11 1.82
N PHE A 157 4.79 -7.14 1.21
CA PHE A 157 4.67 -7.48 -0.21
C PHE A 157 5.28 -6.38 -1.09
N ALA A 158 5.58 -6.69 -2.33
CA ALA A 158 6.19 -5.73 -3.26
C ALA A 158 5.38 -4.42 -3.44
N SER A 159 4.07 -4.43 -3.17
CA SER A 159 3.18 -3.27 -3.38
C SER A 159 2.16 -3.02 -2.26
N SER A 160 2.22 -3.76 -1.14
CA SER A 160 1.26 -3.66 -0.03
C SER A 160 1.87 -4.19 1.26
N ASN A 161 1.33 -3.77 2.41
CA ASN A 161 1.80 -4.30 3.70
C ASN A 161 1.30 -5.73 3.94
N LEU A 162 1.93 -6.43 4.86
CA LEU A 162 1.72 -7.83 5.16
C LEU A 162 1.23 -8.03 6.60
N PHE A 163 0.31 -8.97 6.77
CA PHE A 163 -0.12 -9.52 8.06
C PHE A 163 -0.02 -11.04 8.02
N ILE A 164 0.25 -11.63 9.15
CA ILE A 164 0.15 -13.08 9.38
C ILE A 164 -0.73 -13.37 10.59
N VAL A 165 -1.35 -14.52 10.61
CA VAL A 165 -1.80 -15.17 11.83
C VAL A 165 -0.79 -16.26 12.12
N ALA A 166 -0.03 -16.10 13.18
CA ALA A 166 1.04 -17.02 13.56
C ALA A 166 0.49 -18.39 13.99
N GLU A 167 1.35 -19.36 14.14
CA GLU A 167 0.97 -20.73 14.51
C GLU A 167 0.25 -20.81 15.87
N ASP A 168 0.58 -19.94 16.80
CA ASP A 168 -0.09 -19.82 18.12
C ASP A 168 -1.42 -19.05 18.06
N GLY A 169 -1.73 -18.42 16.92
CA GLY A 169 -2.95 -17.63 16.70
C GLY A 169 -2.76 -16.12 16.88
N ALA A 170 -1.58 -15.64 17.24
CA ALA A 170 -1.29 -14.21 17.31
C ALA A 170 -1.44 -13.55 15.94
N VAL A 171 -2.08 -12.39 15.89
CA VAL A 171 -2.18 -11.57 14.67
C VAL A 171 -0.99 -10.61 14.65
N VAL A 172 -0.14 -10.73 13.64
CA VAL A 172 1.14 -10.03 13.58
C VAL A 172 1.29 -9.29 12.27
N THR A 173 1.92 -8.12 12.32
CA THR A 173 2.38 -7.39 11.15
C THR A 173 3.81 -6.89 11.39
N PRO A 174 4.69 -6.89 10.38
CA PRO A 174 6.03 -6.33 10.54
C PRO A 174 5.99 -4.93 11.11
N LYS A 175 6.82 -4.67 12.15
CA LYS A 175 6.96 -3.33 12.74
C LYS A 175 7.58 -2.37 11.72
N LEU A 176 7.15 -1.13 11.76
CA LEU A 176 7.74 -0.08 10.93
C LEU A 176 9.21 0.14 11.36
N ASN A 177 10.11 -0.19 10.46
CA ASN A 177 11.56 -0.04 10.66
C ASN A 177 12.22 0.91 9.65
N GLY A 178 11.39 1.64 8.89
CA GLY A 178 11.83 2.60 7.89
C GLY A 178 12.14 1.99 6.51
N THR A 179 12.09 0.68 6.32
CA THR A 179 12.37 0.05 5.02
C THR A 179 11.17 -0.02 4.09
N PHE A 180 9.98 0.24 4.61
CA PHE A 180 8.72 0.21 3.86
C PHE A 180 7.75 1.27 4.38
N LEU A 181 6.73 1.52 3.57
CA LEU A 181 5.79 2.61 3.80
C LEU A 181 4.81 2.28 4.95
N ALA A 182 4.57 3.26 5.85
CA ALA A 182 3.48 3.20 6.81
C ALA A 182 2.12 3.22 6.08
N GLY A 183 1.52 2.04 5.92
CA GLY A 183 0.29 1.90 5.15
C GLY A 183 -0.93 2.46 5.86
N ILE A 184 -1.69 3.32 5.19
CA ILE A 184 -2.95 3.88 5.73
C ILE A 184 -3.97 2.76 5.93
N THR A 185 -4.12 1.87 4.95
CA THR A 185 -4.98 0.68 5.10
C THR A 185 -4.49 -0.23 6.23
N ARG A 186 -3.16 -0.40 6.39
CA ARG A 186 -2.58 -1.16 7.50
C ARG A 186 -3.00 -0.58 8.85
N ALA A 187 -2.80 0.72 9.04
CA ALA A 187 -3.17 1.41 10.28
C ALA A 187 -4.68 1.30 10.57
N ARG A 188 -5.51 1.46 9.53
CA ARG A 188 -6.96 1.30 9.66
C ARG A 188 -7.34 -0.12 10.08
N VAL A 189 -6.76 -1.14 9.48
CA VAL A 189 -7.02 -2.55 9.81
C VAL A 189 -6.61 -2.87 11.25
N ILE A 190 -5.46 -2.37 11.72
CA ILE A 190 -5.04 -2.52 13.12
C ILE A 190 -6.10 -1.92 14.06
N ALA A 191 -6.54 -0.69 13.80
CA ALA A 191 -7.55 -0.01 14.63
C ALA A 191 -8.90 -0.74 14.62
N LEU A 192 -9.33 -1.23 13.46
CA LEU A 192 -10.60 -1.96 13.32
C LEU A 192 -10.56 -3.31 14.04
N LEU A 193 -9.47 -4.07 13.92
CA LEU A 193 -9.31 -5.33 14.65
C LEU A 193 -9.25 -5.08 16.16
N ALA A 194 -8.55 -4.04 16.60
CA ALA A 194 -8.50 -3.66 18.02
C ALA A 194 -9.87 -3.30 18.58
N SER A 195 -10.76 -2.67 17.81
CA SER A 195 -12.14 -2.37 18.25
C SER A 195 -13.00 -3.62 18.47
N GLU A 196 -12.61 -4.76 17.89
CA GLU A 196 -13.22 -6.08 18.09
C GLU A 196 -12.50 -6.92 19.16
N GLY A 197 -11.54 -6.32 19.89
CA GLY A 197 -10.75 -7.01 20.90
C GLY A 197 -9.63 -7.89 20.35
N VAL A 198 -9.34 -7.81 19.06
CA VAL A 198 -8.22 -8.54 18.43
C VAL A 198 -6.96 -7.68 18.49
N HIS A 199 -6.00 -8.08 19.33
CA HIS A 199 -4.71 -7.42 19.41
C HIS A 199 -3.83 -7.77 18.21
N VAL A 200 -3.25 -6.75 17.57
CA VAL A 200 -2.26 -6.92 16.49
C VAL A 200 -0.88 -6.58 17.03
N GLU A 201 0.02 -7.54 16.99
CA GLU A 201 1.41 -7.35 17.35
C GLU A 201 2.19 -6.70 16.20
N GLU A 202 2.79 -5.55 16.46
CA GLU A 202 3.74 -4.90 15.55
C GLU A 202 5.16 -5.29 15.97
N ARG A 203 5.70 -6.33 15.37
CA ARG A 203 7.03 -6.86 15.72
C ARG A 203 7.84 -7.29 14.51
N THR A 204 9.09 -7.66 14.73
CA THR A 204 9.90 -8.33 13.71
C THR A 204 9.29 -9.68 13.39
N VAL A 205 9.27 -10.04 12.10
CA VAL A 205 8.76 -11.32 11.59
C VAL A 205 9.90 -12.02 10.85
N ALA A 206 10.26 -13.21 11.28
CA ALA A 206 11.23 -14.03 10.60
C ALA A 206 10.62 -14.71 9.35
N PRO A 207 11.39 -14.94 8.27
CA PRO A 207 10.86 -15.63 7.07
C PRO A 207 10.30 -17.03 7.35
N GLU A 208 10.81 -17.70 8.36
CA GLU A 208 10.37 -19.03 8.80
C GLU A 208 8.92 -19.01 9.30
N GLU A 209 8.48 -17.90 9.90
CA GLU A 209 7.10 -17.75 10.39
C GLU A 209 6.07 -17.78 9.23
N LEU A 210 6.46 -17.38 8.03
CA LEU A 210 5.60 -17.51 6.85
C LEU A 210 5.31 -18.97 6.49
N ARG A 211 6.22 -19.89 6.87
CA ARG A 211 6.07 -21.31 6.58
C ARG A 211 5.09 -22.01 7.52
N THR A 212 4.88 -21.46 8.72
CA THR A 212 3.97 -22.03 9.73
C THR A 212 2.72 -21.20 9.95
N ALA A 213 2.67 -19.97 9.43
CA ALA A 213 1.52 -19.08 9.57
C ALA A 213 0.22 -19.75 9.14
N ARG A 214 -0.84 -19.56 9.94
CA ARG A 214 -2.19 -20.04 9.63
C ARG A 214 -2.85 -19.22 8.53
N GLU A 215 -2.62 -17.90 8.55
CA GLU A 215 -3.08 -16.97 7.53
C GLU A 215 -1.93 -16.03 7.12
N ILE A 216 -1.93 -15.66 5.87
CA ILE A 216 -1.14 -14.53 5.35
C ILE A 216 -2.11 -13.67 4.55
N PHE A 217 -2.13 -12.36 4.78
CA PHE A 217 -2.95 -11.46 3.98
C PHE A 217 -2.28 -10.10 3.77
N SER A 218 -2.64 -9.44 2.70
CA SER A 218 -2.15 -8.11 2.37
C SER A 218 -3.12 -7.03 2.81
N THR A 219 -2.56 -5.85 3.15
CA THR A 219 -3.34 -4.63 3.30
C THR A 219 -2.78 -3.54 2.40
N GLY A 220 -3.64 -2.96 1.57
CA GLY A 220 -3.24 -1.93 0.63
C GLY A 220 -4.44 -1.30 -0.08
N ASN A 221 -4.23 -0.15 -0.69
CA ASN A 221 -5.35 0.61 -1.24
C ASN A 221 -6.10 -0.13 -2.34
N TYR A 222 -5.43 -0.91 -3.19
CA TYR A 222 -6.07 -1.56 -4.34
C TYR A 222 -7.13 -2.58 -3.93
N GLY A 223 -6.79 -3.55 -3.08
CA GLY A 223 -7.69 -4.62 -2.65
C GLY A 223 -8.21 -4.46 -1.21
N LYS A 224 -7.78 -3.41 -0.52
CA LYS A 224 -7.97 -3.20 0.92
C LYS A 224 -7.39 -4.34 1.74
N VAL A 225 -8.12 -5.40 1.96
CA VAL A 225 -7.63 -6.64 2.58
C VAL A 225 -7.81 -7.78 1.58
N THR A 226 -6.74 -8.50 1.28
CA THR A 226 -6.78 -9.63 0.33
C THR A 226 -5.97 -10.80 0.89
N PRO A 227 -6.54 -12.03 0.96
CA PRO A 227 -5.83 -13.17 1.50
C PRO A 227 -4.76 -13.69 0.55
N CYS A 228 -3.66 -14.21 1.07
CA CYS A 228 -2.75 -15.06 0.34
C CYS A 228 -3.23 -16.51 0.47
N THR A 229 -3.57 -17.15 -0.65
CA THR A 229 -4.11 -18.52 -0.66
C THR A 229 -3.08 -19.57 -1.07
N ARG A 230 -1.89 -19.14 -1.48
CA ARG A 230 -0.72 -20.01 -1.69
C ARG A 230 0.56 -19.24 -1.37
N TYR A 231 1.36 -19.79 -0.46
CA TYR A 231 2.71 -19.29 -0.19
C TYR A 231 3.73 -20.39 -0.48
N GLU A 232 4.61 -20.15 -1.46
CA GLU A 232 5.53 -21.14 -2.02
C GLU A 232 4.76 -22.42 -2.41
N ASP A 233 5.11 -23.56 -1.83
CA ASP A 233 4.47 -24.85 -2.04
C ASP A 233 3.24 -25.13 -1.15
N ARG A 234 2.94 -24.19 -0.21
CA ARG A 234 1.83 -24.34 0.73
C ARG A 234 0.54 -23.74 0.19
N THR A 235 -0.53 -24.50 0.21
CA THR A 235 -1.90 -23.95 0.09
C THR A 235 -2.33 -23.39 1.44
N LEU A 236 -2.92 -22.21 1.42
CA LEU A 236 -3.49 -21.53 2.58
C LEU A 236 -4.97 -21.27 2.34
N GLU A 237 -5.76 -21.32 3.39
CA GLU A 237 -7.15 -20.88 3.31
C GLU A 237 -7.26 -19.36 3.49
N ALA A 238 -8.29 -18.78 2.88
CA ALA A 238 -8.71 -17.42 3.19
C ALA A 238 -9.33 -17.39 4.59
N GLY A 239 -8.49 -17.21 5.61
CA GLY A 239 -8.82 -17.45 6.99
C GLY A 239 -9.76 -16.41 7.61
N PRO A 240 -10.24 -16.69 8.85
CA PRO A 240 -11.26 -15.87 9.52
C PRO A 240 -10.76 -14.46 9.87
N VAL A 241 -9.49 -14.27 10.23
CA VAL A 241 -8.97 -12.95 10.63
C VAL A 241 -8.91 -12.02 9.43
N GLY A 242 -8.32 -12.45 8.31
CA GLY A 242 -8.27 -11.66 7.08
C GLY A 242 -9.67 -11.36 6.54
N ARG A 243 -10.60 -12.31 6.63
CA ARG A 243 -12.01 -12.11 6.26
C ARG A 243 -12.67 -11.04 7.14
N ARG A 244 -12.54 -11.18 8.47
CA ARG A 244 -13.10 -10.20 9.41
C ARG A 244 -12.52 -8.81 9.21
N ALA A 245 -11.21 -8.70 9.02
CA ALA A 245 -10.56 -7.42 8.72
C ALA A 245 -11.15 -6.74 7.47
N ARG A 246 -11.44 -7.52 6.40
CA ARG A 246 -12.10 -6.99 5.20
C ARG A 246 -13.54 -6.55 5.47
N GLU A 247 -14.31 -7.34 6.17
CA GLU A 247 -15.69 -7.01 6.53
C GLU A 247 -15.76 -5.71 7.34
N LEU A 248 -14.90 -5.56 8.33
CA LEU A 248 -14.79 -4.36 9.14
C LEU A 248 -14.38 -3.14 8.30
N TYR A 249 -13.44 -3.31 7.37
CA TYR A 249 -13.05 -2.22 6.48
C TYR A 249 -14.20 -1.78 5.56
N LEU A 250 -14.97 -2.72 5.03
CA LEU A 250 -16.13 -2.40 4.20
C LEU A 250 -17.24 -1.73 5.00
N ALA A 251 -17.52 -2.21 6.22
CA ALA A 251 -18.48 -1.56 7.12
C ALA A 251 -18.04 -0.13 7.50
N PHE A 252 -16.75 0.07 7.79
CA PHE A 252 -16.18 1.41 7.98
C PHE A 252 -16.38 2.29 6.74
N THR A 253 -16.19 1.76 5.54
CA THR A 253 -16.39 2.50 4.29
C THR A 253 -17.83 2.97 4.14
N GLU A 254 -18.82 2.14 4.45
CA GLU A 254 -20.24 2.53 4.34
C GLU A 254 -20.62 3.63 5.35
N ALA A 255 -19.93 3.68 6.49
CA ALA A 255 -20.14 4.70 7.53
C ALA A 255 -19.38 6.02 7.27
N SER A 256 -18.51 6.08 6.23
CA SER A 256 -17.61 7.21 5.95
C SER A 256 -18.26 8.32 5.13
#